data_24f024835f8b755fee1aeade0cffa300
#
_entry.id   24f024835f8b755fee1aeade0cffa300
#
_cell.length_a   1.000
_cell.length_b   1.000
_cell.length_c   1.000
_cell.angle_alpha   90.00
_cell.angle_beta   90.00
_cell.angle_gamma   90.00
#
_symmetry.space_group_name_H-M   'P 1'
#
loop_
_entity.id
_entity.type
_entity.pdbx_description
1 polymer ?
#
loop_
_entity_poly.entity_id
_entity_poly.type
_entity_poly.pdbx_seq_one_letter_code
_entity_poly.pdbx_strand_id
1 'polypeptide(L)'
;MEEENLLKIVNEASKRWQSSFNSGKAAGCANEYEETAVMYARPFGTFTGREEIQQFWQKLIEDGFSEVEYIEPKIDIVDETSAILTSQWKMNKASGVIHKELWVLQADGTAKLREDDFEAQN
;
A
#
# COMPACT_ATOMS: atom_id res chain seq x y z
N MET A 1 6.51 21.54 -9.52
CA MET A 1 7.84 20.98 -9.32
C MET A 1 7.93 20.10 -8.09
N GLU A 2 7.65 20.66 -6.93
CA GLU A 2 7.62 19.83 -5.72
C GLU A 2 6.52 18.80 -5.76
N GLU A 3 5.35 19.15 -6.30
CA GLU A 3 4.26 18.21 -6.45
C GLU A 3 4.60 17.08 -7.42
N GLU A 4 5.24 17.39 -8.53
CA GLU A 4 5.67 16.38 -9.48
C GLU A 4 6.67 15.41 -8.86
N ASN A 5 7.55 15.95 -8.03
CA ASN A 5 8.53 15.13 -7.33
C ASN A 5 7.86 14.21 -6.31
N LEU A 6 6.89 14.72 -5.57
CA LEU A 6 6.14 13.91 -4.61
C LEU A 6 5.33 12.82 -5.32
N LEU A 7 4.69 13.15 -6.44
CA LEU A 7 3.98 12.15 -7.24
C LEU A 7 4.90 11.02 -7.69
N LYS A 8 6.10 11.37 -8.13
CA LYS A 8 7.08 10.38 -8.55
C LYS A 8 7.51 9.49 -7.39
N ILE A 9 7.80 10.09 -6.24
CA ILE A 9 8.23 9.36 -5.05
C ILE A 9 7.14 8.39 -4.59
N VAL A 10 5.89 8.84 -4.55
CA VAL A 10 4.75 8.00 -4.15
C VAL A 10 4.53 6.87 -5.15
N ASN A 11 4.61 7.18 -6.44
CA ASN A 11 4.44 6.17 -7.47
C ASN A 11 5.53 5.09 -7.38
N GLU A 12 6.76 5.49 -7.12
CA GLU A 12 7.87 4.55 -6.93
C GLU A 12 7.66 3.67 -5.72
N ALA A 13 7.19 4.25 -4.62
CA ALA A 13 6.91 3.51 -3.39
C ALA A 13 5.78 2.50 -3.60
N SER A 14 4.73 2.90 -4.29
CA SER A 14 3.61 2.01 -4.62
C SER A 14 4.08 0.83 -5.45
N LYS A 15 4.95 1.08 -6.43
CA LYS A 15 5.49 0.00 -7.27
C LYS A 15 6.41 -0.93 -6.49
N ARG A 16 7.19 -0.41 -5.54
CA ARG A 16 8.01 -1.26 -4.68
C ARG A 16 7.14 -2.21 -3.85
N TRP A 17 6.04 -1.66 -3.30
CA TRP A 17 5.11 -2.49 -2.53
C TRP A 17 4.53 -3.61 -3.41
N GLN A 18 4.05 -3.27 -4.59
CA GLN A 18 3.48 -4.25 -5.52
C GLN A 18 4.50 -5.31 -5.90
N SER A 19 5.72 -4.90 -6.19
CA SER A 19 6.80 -5.82 -6.53
C SER A 19 7.14 -6.76 -5.37
N SER A 20 7.19 -6.24 -4.15
CA SER A 20 7.44 -7.06 -2.96
C SER A 20 6.35 -8.09 -2.75
N PHE A 21 5.09 -7.66 -2.86
CA PHE A 21 3.96 -8.58 -2.71
C PHE A 21 4.00 -9.68 -3.78
N ASN A 22 4.20 -9.29 -5.03
CA ASN A 22 4.20 -10.22 -6.16
C ASN A 22 5.40 -11.17 -6.13
N SER A 23 6.47 -10.78 -5.44
CA SER A 23 7.64 -11.62 -5.24
C SER A 23 7.59 -12.47 -3.97
N GLY A 24 6.48 -12.39 -3.23
CA GLY A 24 6.29 -13.16 -2.01
C GLY A 24 7.09 -12.65 -0.81
N LYS A 25 7.35 -11.34 -0.76
CA LYS A 25 8.20 -10.73 0.27
C LYS A 25 7.37 -9.87 1.22
N ALA A 26 6.76 -10.50 2.22
CA ALA A 26 5.93 -9.79 3.20
C ALA A 26 6.71 -8.71 3.95
N ALA A 27 7.98 -8.98 4.27
CA ALA A 27 8.83 -7.99 4.95
C ALA A 27 9.04 -6.75 4.06
N GLY A 28 9.17 -6.95 2.75
CA GLY A 28 9.29 -5.85 1.81
C GLY A 28 8.02 -5.00 1.75
N CYS A 29 6.85 -5.65 1.81
CA CYS A 29 5.58 -4.94 1.89
C CYS A 29 5.51 -4.09 3.17
N ALA A 30 5.80 -4.71 4.31
CA ALA A 30 5.74 -4.05 5.60
C ALA A 30 6.70 -2.87 5.69
N ASN A 31 7.85 -2.96 5.01
CA ASN A 31 8.85 -1.90 5.02
C ASN A 31 8.35 -0.61 4.35
N GLU A 32 7.29 -0.69 3.53
CA GLU A 32 6.68 0.49 2.91
C GLU A 32 5.68 1.19 3.82
N TYR A 33 5.48 0.71 5.05
CA TYR A 33 4.59 1.32 6.05
C TYR A 33 5.41 2.01 7.12
N GLU A 34 4.87 3.10 7.67
CA GLU A 34 5.45 3.70 8.88
C GLU A 34 5.30 2.71 10.05
N GLU A 35 6.14 2.82 11.07
CA GLU A 35 6.13 1.87 12.19
C GLU A 35 4.78 1.79 12.89
N THR A 36 4.06 2.90 12.96
CA THR A 36 2.77 2.99 13.65
C THR A 36 1.59 3.05 12.70
N ALA A 37 1.79 2.68 11.44
CA ALA A 37 0.74 2.74 10.42
C ALA A 37 -0.47 1.90 10.82
N VAL A 38 -1.64 2.30 10.33
CA VAL A 38 -2.89 1.57 10.53
C VAL A 38 -3.41 1.10 9.18
N MET A 39 -3.77 -0.17 9.11
CA MET A 39 -4.32 -0.76 7.89
C MET A 39 -5.71 -1.30 8.16
N TYR A 40 -6.67 -0.82 7.38
CA TYR A 40 -8.04 -1.32 7.39
C TYR A 40 -8.20 -2.26 6.21
N ALA A 41 -8.14 -3.55 6.48
CA ALA A 41 -8.26 -4.59 5.45
C ALA A 41 -9.69 -5.15 5.49
N ARG A 42 -10.58 -4.55 4.72
CA ARG A 42 -12.02 -4.89 4.77
C ARG A 42 -12.33 -6.09 3.90
N PRO A 43 -13.07 -7.08 4.36
CA PRO A 43 -13.75 -7.20 5.67
C PRO A 43 -12.94 -7.94 6.74
N PHE A 44 -11.63 -8.06 6.59
CA PHE A 44 -10.82 -8.95 7.44
C PHE A 44 -10.50 -8.36 8.81
N GLY A 45 -10.35 -7.04 8.91
CA GLY A 45 -10.08 -6.39 10.19
C GLY A 45 -9.15 -5.20 10.07
N THR A 46 -8.74 -4.70 11.25
CA THR A 46 -7.83 -3.56 11.36
C THR A 46 -6.51 -4.05 11.96
N PHE A 47 -5.41 -3.63 11.35
CA PHE A 47 -4.06 -4.04 11.75
C PHE A 47 -3.25 -2.80 12.04
N THR A 48 -2.66 -2.73 13.22
CA THR A 48 -1.92 -1.55 13.68
C THR A 48 -0.45 -1.91 13.90
N GLY A 49 0.42 -1.13 13.26
CA GLY A 49 1.84 -1.32 13.38
C GLY A 49 2.40 -2.27 12.34
N ARG A 50 3.68 -2.06 12.04
CA ARG A 50 4.35 -2.78 10.95
C ARG A 50 4.35 -4.29 11.16
N GLU A 51 4.48 -4.74 12.41
CA GLU A 51 4.51 -6.17 12.69
C GLU A 51 3.18 -6.85 12.36
N GLU A 52 2.06 -6.28 12.80
CA GLU A 52 0.74 -6.85 12.50
C GLU A 52 0.47 -6.82 11.01
N ILE A 53 0.85 -5.74 10.36
CA ILE A 53 0.67 -5.59 8.91
C ILE A 53 1.49 -6.63 8.16
N GLN A 54 2.72 -6.88 8.58
CA GLN A 54 3.55 -7.90 7.96
C GLN A 54 2.94 -9.29 8.11
N GLN A 55 2.40 -9.60 9.27
CA GLN A 55 1.76 -10.89 9.52
C GLN A 55 0.56 -11.10 8.59
N PHE A 56 -0.23 -10.06 8.38
CA PHE A 56 -1.37 -10.12 7.46
C PHE A 56 -0.91 -10.46 6.04
N TRP A 57 0.08 -9.73 5.51
CA TRP A 57 0.58 -9.97 4.17
C TRP A 57 1.26 -11.32 4.04
N GLN A 58 1.98 -11.74 5.09
CA GLN A 58 2.63 -13.05 5.10
C GLN A 58 1.61 -14.17 4.95
N LYS A 59 0.49 -14.07 5.67
CA LYS A 59 -0.56 -15.07 5.58
C LYS A 59 -1.19 -15.11 4.19
N LEU A 60 -1.46 -13.95 3.60
CA LEU A 60 -1.99 -13.91 2.23
C LEU A 60 -1.04 -14.58 1.25
N ILE A 61 0.22 -14.26 1.34
CA ILE A 61 1.23 -14.84 0.46
C ILE A 61 1.30 -16.36 0.64
N GLU A 62 1.27 -16.83 1.89
CA GLU A 62 1.28 -18.27 2.19
C GLU A 62 0.03 -18.96 1.63
N ASP A 63 -1.10 -18.26 1.60
CA ASP A 63 -2.35 -18.79 1.05
C ASP A 63 -2.38 -18.73 -0.48
N GLY A 64 -1.32 -18.27 -1.11
CA GLY A 64 -1.19 -18.30 -2.57
C GLY A 64 -1.66 -17.06 -3.29
N PHE A 65 -1.90 -15.96 -2.58
CA PHE A 65 -2.27 -14.69 -3.23
C PHE A 65 -1.03 -14.03 -3.81
N SER A 66 -1.14 -13.56 -5.05
CA SER A 66 -0.05 -12.86 -5.75
C SER A 66 -0.62 -12.18 -6.99
N GLU A 67 0.26 -11.62 -7.82
CA GLU A 67 -0.10 -11.02 -9.09
C GLU A 67 -1.04 -9.82 -8.91
N VAL A 68 -0.75 -8.99 -7.90
CA VAL A 68 -1.54 -7.78 -7.70
C VAL A 68 -1.26 -6.79 -8.82
N GLU A 69 -2.33 -6.16 -9.28
CA GLU A 69 -2.29 -5.13 -10.31
C GLU A 69 -3.24 -4.02 -9.88
N TYR A 70 -2.75 -2.78 -9.89
CA TYR A 70 -3.59 -1.61 -9.64
C TYR A 70 -4.18 -1.16 -10.97
N ILE A 71 -5.47 -0.90 -11.00
CA ILE A 71 -6.21 -0.54 -12.21
C ILE A 71 -6.63 0.91 -12.09
N GLU A 72 -6.10 1.74 -13.00
CA GLU A 72 -6.40 3.17 -13.05
C GLU A 72 -6.13 3.89 -11.72
N PRO A 73 -4.92 3.75 -11.17
CA PRO A 73 -4.61 4.42 -9.89
C PRO A 73 -4.61 5.93 -10.06
N LYS A 74 -5.13 6.61 -9.04
CA LYS A 74 -5.17 8.06 -9.00
C LYS A 74 -4.46 8.53 -7.74
N ILE A 75 -3.59 9.52 -7.87
CA ILE A 75 -2.85 10.09 -6.74
C ILE A 75 -3.24 11.56 -6.62
N ASP A 76 -3.74 11.92 -5.44
CA ASP A 76 -4.13 13.29 -5.13
C ASP A 76 -3.19 13.85 -4.06
N ILE A 77 -2.57 14.98 -4.35
CA ILE A 77 -1.68 15.66 -3.40
C ILE A 77 -2.52 16.27 -2.27
N VAL A 78 -2.15 15.97 -1.02
CA VAL A 78 -2.80 16.55 0.16
C VAL A 78 -2.07 17.80 0.60
N ASP A 79 -0.74 17.71 0.72
CA ASP A 79 0.11 18.84 1.08
C ASP A 79 1.53 18.56 0.57
N GLU A 80 2.51 19.32 1.06
CA GLU A 80 3.89 19.24 0.56
C GLU A 80 4.54 17.88 0.83
N THR A 81 4.04 17.11 1.80
CA THR A 81 4.68 15.88 2.24
C THR A 81 3.77 14.67 2.18
N SER A 82 2.53 14.81 1.71
CA SER A 82 1.62 13.67 1.69
C SER A 82 0.70 13.67 0.47
N ALA A 83 0.29 12.46 0.10
CA ALA A 83 -0.61 12.24 -1.03
C ALA A 83 -1.46 11.00 -0.76
N ILE A 84 -2.65 10.99 -1.36
CA ILE A 84 -3.56 9.86 -1.22
C ILE A 84 -3.68 9.17 -2.58
N LEU A 85 -3.47 7.85 -2.58
CA LEU A 85 -3.68 7.01 -3.75
C LEU A 85 -4.98 6.25 -3.59
N THR A 86 -5.82 6.27 -4.63
CA THR A 86 -7.01 5.46 -4.75
C THR A 86 -6.93 4.66 -6.04
N SER A 87 -7.54 3.49 -6.06
CA SER A 87 -7.44 2.61 -7.22
C SER A 87 -8.42 1.46 -7.09
N GLN A 88 -8.67 0.79 -8.19
CA GLN A 88 -9.16 -0.57 -8.16
C GLN A 88 -7.93 -1.49 -8.15
N TRP A 89 -8.11 -2.71 -7.68
CA TRP A 89 -7.02 -3.70 -7.70
C TRP A 89 -7.56 -5.08 -8.00
N LYS A 90 -6.71 -5.91 -8.56
CA LYS A 90 -7.01 -7.33 -8.73
C LYS A 90 -5.75 -8.15 -8.50
N MET A 91 -5.94 -9.40 -8.15
CA MET A 91 -4.88 -10.40 -8.01
C MET A 91 -5.39 -11.71 -8.59
N ASN A 92 -4.59 -12.77 -8.45
CA ASN A 92 -4.95 -14.08 -8.97
C ASN A 92 -6.24 -14.64 -8.35
N LYS A 93 -6.54 -14.29 -7.08
CA LYS A 93 -7.67 -14.89 -6.35
C LYS A 93 -8.67 -13.88 -5.79
N ALA A 94 -8.46 -12.61 -6.01
CA ALA A 94 -9.31 -11.58 -5.40
C ALA A 94 -9.27 -10.31 -6.20
N SER A 95 -10.24 -9.43 -5.94
CA SER A 95 -10.26 -8.09 -6.51
C SER A 95 -10.97 -7.15 -5.54
N GLY A 96 -10.83 -5.86 -5.75
CA GLY A 96 -11.48 -4.89 -4.89
C GLY A 96 -11.08 -3.45 -5.20
N VAL A 97 -11.15 -2.62 -4.18
CA VAL A 97 -10.83 -1.20 -4.29
C VAL A 97 -9.90 -0.77 -3.17
N ILE A 98 -9.11 0.24 -3.46
CA ILE A 98 -8.33 0.97 -2.45
C ILE A 98 -9.09 2.27 -2.20
N HIS A 99 -9.61 2.39 -0.99
CA HIS A 99 -10.33 3.61 -0.60
C HIS A 99 -9.36 4.73 -0.27
N LYS A 100 -8.20 4.38 0.34
CA LYS A 100 -7.24 5.40 0.75
C LYS A 100 -5.89 4.76 1.07
N GLU A 101 -4.87 5.17 0.35
CA GLU A 101 -3.48 4.91 0.74
C GLU A 101 -2.86 6.27 1.02
N LEU A 102 -2.66 6.60 2.29
CA LEU A 102 -2.02 7.86 2.67
C LEU A 102 -0.51 7.65 2.71
N TRP A 103 0.16 8.16 1.71
CA TRP A 103 1.61 8.10 1.58
C TRP A 103 2.23 9.39 2.11
N VAL A 104 3.25 9.26 2.94
CA VAL A 104 3.88 10.40 3.61
C VAL A 104 5.38 10.37 3.35
N LEU A 105 5.91 11.52 2.92
CA LEU A 105 7.34 11.68 2.65
C LEU A 105 8.13 11.53 3.95
N GLN A 106 9.17 10.73 3.90
CA GLN A 106 10.04 10.45 5.04
C GLN A 106 11.33 11.25 4.94
N ALA A 107 12.07 11.30 6.04
CA ALA A 107 13.33 12.05 6.10
C ALA A 107 14.36 11.53 5.11
N ASP A 108 14.29 10.25 4.73
CA ASP A 108 15.24 9.65 3.79
C ASP A 108 14.88 9.88 2.33
N GLY A 109 13.82 10.65 2.05
CA GLY A 109 13.40 10.96 0.69
C GLY A 109 12.46 9.95 0.06
N THR A 110 12.10 8.89 0.76
CA THR A 110 11.09 7.94 0.28
C THR A 110 9.73 8.25 0.87
N ALA A 111 8.68 7.62 0.36
CA ALA A 111 7.35 7.70 0.95
C ALA A 111 6.99 6.40 1.63
N LYS A 112 6.23 6.48 2.73
CA LYS A 112 5.71 5.31 3.42
C LYS A 112 4.24 5.52 3.75
N LEU A 113 3.51 4.42 3.85
CA LEU A 113 2.09 4.45 4.19
C LEU A 113 1.89 4.73 5.66
N ARG A 114 1.06 5.71 5.95
CA ARG A 114 0.61 6.02 7.32
C ARG A 114 -0.75 5.39 7.58
N GLU A 115 -1.59 5.34 6.56
CA GLU A 115 -2.92 4.76 6.64
C GLU A 115 -3.20 4.03 5.34
N ASP A 116 -3.77 2.84 5.44
CA ASP A 116 -4.07 2.02 4.28
C ASP A 116 -5.47 1.45 4.46
N ASP A 117 -6.40 1.79 3.56
CA ASP A 117 -7.79 1.36 3.65
C ASP A 117 -8.17 0.74 2.31
N PHE A 118 -8.33 -0.56 2.30
CA PHE A 118 -8.74 -1.26 1.09
C PHE A 118 -9.84 -2.27 1.41
N GLU A 119 -10.54 -2.69 0.37
CA GLU A 119 -11.66 -3.62 0.51
C GLU A 119 -11.61 -4.67 -0.58
N ALA A 120 -11.80 -5.93 -0.18
CA ALA A 120 -11.98 -7.04 -1.11
C ALA A 120 -13.46 -7.15 -1.46
N GLN A 121 -13.77 -7.28 -2.75
CA GLN A 121 -15.14 -7.17 -3.27
C GLN A 121 -15.58 -8.34 -4.12
N ASN A 122 -15.04 -9.49 -3.96
CA ASN A 122 -15.53 -10.63 -4.76
C ASN A 122 -16.33 -11.67 -3.97
#